data_b94009ee664dba4982ed0c582c487410
#
_entry.id   b94009ee664dba4982ed0c582c487410
#
_cell.length_a   1.000
_cell.length_b   1.000
_cell.length_c   1.000
_cell.angle_alpha   90.00
_cell.angle_beta   90.00
_cell.angle_gamma   90.00
#
_symmetry.space_group_name_H-M   'P 1'
#
loop_
_entity.id
_entity.type
_entity.pdbx_description
1 polymer ?
#
loop_
_entity_poly.entity_id
_entity_poly.type
_entity_poly.pdbx_seq_one_letter_code
_entity_poly.pdbx_strand_id
1 'polypeptide(L)'
;NRPTANLVLKDNSGAILEGFEVDYHVNGSGVIFENKIRGGSIPKEYIPAIEKGVLEAAESGPLAGFPMTDFKVTLVDGSYHEVDSSEMAFRTTALLAVREATEKAGPVILEPIMKVEITVPEEYTGDIIGQVNARVGNILGMEDRFGNAKAIHAEVPLSEMFGYATELRSATQGRGVFTMEFKHYSQVSDAYMKKILGRYNG
;
A
#
# COMPACT_ATOMS: atom_id res chain seq x y z
N ASN A 1 7.76 -13.80 -9.27
CA ASN A 1 6.58 -14.65 -9.01
C ASN A 1 5.52 -13.76 -8.37
N ARG A 2 4.45 -13.49 -9.09
CA ARG A 2 3.30 -12.76 -8.56
C ARG A 2 2.42 -13.75 -7.81
N PRO A 3 2.05 -13.48 -6.56
CA PRO A 3 1.11 -14.35 -5.85
C PRO A 3 -0.26 -14.26 -6.52
N THR A 4 -0.78 -15.39 -6.95
CA THR A 4 -2.15 -15.57 -7.42
C THR A 4 -2.86 -16.48 -6.43
N ALA A 5 -3.97 -16.06 -5.87
CA ALA A 5 -4.76 -16.88 -4.98
C ALA A 5 -6.14 -17.11 -5.59
N ASN A 6 -6.50 -18.39 -5.76
CA ASN A 6 -7.83 -18.81 -6.16
C ASN A 6 -8.60 -19.21 -4.89
N LEU A 7 -9.79 -18.68 -4.71
CA LEU A 7 -10.61 -18.96 -3.54
C LEU A 7 -11.97 -19.49 -3.91
N VAL A 8 -12.39 -20.47 -3.10
CA VAL A 8 -13.77 -20.93 -3.03
C VAL A 8 -14.29 -20.58 -1.64
N LEU A 9 -15.28 -19.70 -1.56
CA LEU A 9 -15.90 -19.33 -0.30
C LEU A 9 -17.36 -19.72 -0.29
N LYS A 10 -17.76 -20.22 0.88
CA LYS A 10 -19.13 -20.62 1.17
C LYS A 10 -19.55 -19.85 2.42
N ASP A 11 -20.46 -18.90 2.27
CA ASP A 11 -21.03 -18.21 3.41
C ASP A 11 -22.25 -18.96 4.00
N ASN A 12 -22.72 -18.49 5.15
CA ASN A 12 -23.86 -19.10 5.85
C ASN A 12 -25.22 -18.76 5.19
N SER A 13 -25.24 -17.87 4.20
CA SER A 13 -26.45 -17.44 3.48
C SER A 13 -26.71 -18.21 2.17
N GLY A 14 -25.86 -19.19 1.85
CA GLY A 14 -25.95 -19.98 0.62
C GLY A 14 -25.37 -19.34 -0.61
N ALA A 15 -24.86 -18.11 -0.54
CA ALA A 15 -24.11 -17.50 -1.64
C ALA A 15 -22.72 -18.14 -1.72
N ILE A 16 -22.47 -18.89 -2.79
CA ILE A 16 -21.20 -19.56 -3.05
C ILE A 16 -20.49 -18.81 -4.16
N LEU A 17 -19.32 -18.29 -3.86
CA LEU A 17 -18.42 -17.71 -4.84
C LEU A 17 -17.29 -18.72 -5.09
N GLU A 18 -17.36 -19.42 -6.21
CA GLU A 18 -16.46 -20.54 -6.51
C GLU A 18 -15.09 -20.11 -7.03
N GLY A 19 -14.90 -18.84 -7.28
CA GLY A 19 -13.58 -18.38 -7.68
C GLY A 19 -13.41 -16.87 -7.75
N PHE A 20 -12.49 -16.40 -6.95
CA PHE A 20 -11.81 -15.13 -7.14
C PHE A 20 -10.35 -15.38 -7.46
N GLU A 21 -9.85 -14.71 -8.50
CA GLU A 21 -8.42 -14.56 -8.72
C GLU A 21 -8.00 -13.19 -8.18
N VAL A 22 -7.05 -13.16 -7.26
CA VAL A 22 -6.48 -11.92 -6.75
C VAL A 22 -5.03 -11.84 -7.21
N ASP A 23 -4.77 -10.88 -8.08
CA ASP A 23 -3.45 -10.61 -8.62
C ASP A 23 -2.90 -9.29 -8.09
N TYR A 24 -1.62 -9.27 -7.76
CA TYR A 24 -0.90 -8.01 -7.60
C TYR A 24 -0.88 -7.24 -8.93
N HIS A 25 -1.13 -5.93 -8.88
CA HIS A 25 -1.17 -5.11 -10.08
C HIS A 25 -0.14 -3.97 -10.04
N VAL A 26 -0.02 -3.23 -11.14
CA VAL A 26 1.01 -2.19 -11.31
C VAL A 26 0.84 -1.09 -10.26
N ASN A 27 1.96 -0.59 -9.72
CA ASN A 27 1.97 0.52 -8.78
C ASN A 27 1.14 1.72 -9.28
N GLY A 28 0.26 2.22 -8.42
CA GLY A 28 -0.61 3.34 -8.72
C GLY A 28 -1.89 2.99 -9.48
N SER A 29 -2.18 1.68 -9.70
CA SER A 29 -3.43 1.25 -10.36
C SER A 29 -4.66 1.23 -9.44
N GLY A 30 -4.43 1.30 -8.11
CA GLY A 30 -5.50 1.18 -7.15
C GLY A 30 -6.12 -0.22 -7.12
N VAL A 31 -7.42 -0.29 -6.84
CA VAL A 31 -8.18 -1.55 -6.81
C VAL A 31 -8.95 -1.70 -8.11
N ILE A 32 -8.72 -2.81 -8.81
CA ILE A 32 -9.40 -3.13 -10.07
C ILE A 32 -10.31 -4.34 -9.84
N PHE A 33 -11.59 -4.21 -10.22
CA PHE A 33 -12.52 -5.31 -10.26
C PHE A 33 -12.83 -5.70 -11.70
N GLU A 34 -12.73 -6.97 -12.04
CA GLU A 34 -13.09 -7.52 -13.35
C GLU A 34 -14.09 -8.66 -13.20
N ASN A 35 -15.19 -8.58 -13.93
CA ASN A 35 -16.19 -9.64 -13.99
C ASN A 35 -15.98 -10.50 -15.24
N LYS A 36 -15.65 -11.79 -15.04
CA LYS A 36 -15.51 -12.81 -16.09
C LYS A 36 -16.55 -13.92 -15.99
N ILE A 37 -17.63 -13.71 -15.23
CA ILE A 37 -18.73 -14.69 -15.14
C ILE A 37 -19.25 -15.03 -16.54
N ARG A 38 -19.37 -16.33 -16.80
CA ARG A 38 -19.95 -16.87 -18.02
C ARG A 38 -21.15 -17.74 -17.66
N GLY A 39 -22.11 -17.81 -18.59
CA GLY A 39 -23.28 -18.70 -18.43
C GLY A 39 -24.35 -18.23 -17.44
N GLY A 40 -24.16 -17.06 -16.79
CA GLY A 40 -25.16 -16.51 -15.86
C GLY A 40 -25.25 -17.23 -14.51
N SER A 41 -24.17 -17.85 -14.06
CA SER A 41 -24.07 -18.53 -12.75
C SER A 41 -24.40 -17.58 -11.57
N ILE A 42 -24.10 -16.28 -11.74
CA ILE A 42 -24.55 -15.21 -10.84
C ILE A 42 -25.42 -14.23 -11.67
N PRO A 43 -26.65 -13.89 -11.22
CA PRO A 43 -27.47 -12.87 -11.87
C PRO A 43 -26.75 -11.52 -11.90
N LYS A 44 -26.87 -10.80 -13.02
CA LYS A 44 -26.15 -9.54 -13.25
C LYS A 44 -26.44 -8.46 -12.21
N GLU A 45 -27.63 -8.49 -11.62
CA GLU A 45 -28.07 -7.55 -10.59
C GLU A 45 -27.24 -7.61 -9.30
N TYR A 46 -26.58 -8.74 -9.00
CA TYR A 46 -25.72 -8.91 -7.83
C TYR A 46 -24.25 -8.52 -8.05
N ILE A 47 -23.82 -8.35 -9.29
CA ILE A 47 -22.42 -7.98 -9.59
C ILE A 47 -22.01 -6.66 -8.93
N PRO A 48 -22.85 -5.60 -8.90
CA PRO A 48 -22.51 -4.36 -8.18
C PRO A 48 -22.34 -4.55 -6.67
N ALA A 49 -23.09 -5.48 -6.06
CA ALA A 49 -22.93 -5.79 -4.62
C ALA A 49 -21.60 -6.51 -4.34
N ILE A 50 -21.18 -7.42 -5.24
CA ILE A 50 -19.88 -8.08 -5.17
C ILE A 50 -18.75 -7.07 -5.28
N GLU A 51 -18.80 -6.17 -6.26
CA GLU A 51 -17.80 -5.11 -6.43
C GLU A 51 -17.70 -4.22 -5.18
N LYS A 52 -18.82 -3.84 -4.57
CA LYS A 52 -18.82 -3.09 -3.29
C LYS A 52 -18.10 -3.87 -2.19
N GLY A 53 -18.34 -5.19 -2.07
CA GLY A 53 -17.65 -6.03 -1.09
C GLY A 53 -16.15 -6.10 -1.30
N VAL A 54 -15.70 -6.14 -2.57
CA VAL A 54 -14.28 -6.08 -2.94
C VAL A 54 -13.65 -4.75 -2.50
N LEU A 55 -14.30 -3.62 -2.81
CA LEU A 55 -13.81 -2.29 -2.44
C LEU A 55 -13.76 -2.10 -0.92
N GLU A 56 -14.76 -2.58 -0.18
CA GLU A 56 -14.76 -2.56 1.28
C GLU A 56 -13.63 -3.40 1.90
N ALA A 57 -13.36 -4.57 1.32
CA ALA A 57 -12.23 -5.38 1.76
C ALA A 57 -10.89 -4.64 1.58
N ALA A 58 -10.77 -3.81 0.54
CA ALA A 58 -9.59 -2.99 0.29
C ALA A 58 -9.40 -1.85 1.29
N GLU A 59 -10.49 -1.30 1.84
CA GLU A 59 -10.41 -0.21 2.82
C GLU A 59 -9.75 -0.65 4.15
N SER A 60 -9.84 -1.93 4.50
CA SER A 60 -9.28 -2.48 5.73
C SER A 60 -8.69 -3.86 5.48
N GLY A 61 -7.44 -3.88 5.07
CA GLY A 61 -6.70 -5.10 4.74
C GLY A 61 -6.32 -5.96 5.95
N PRO A 62 -5.78 -7.17 5.70
CA PRO A 62 -5.51 -8.17 6.73
C PRO A 62 -4.33 -7.80 7.65
N LEU A 63 -3.44 -6.90 7.25
CA LEU A 63 -2.31 -6.47 8.07
C LEU A 63 -2.64 -5.17 8.81
N ALA A 64 -2.89 -5.26 10.10
CA ALA A 64 -3.16 -4.13 11.00
C ALA A 64 -4.28 -3.17 10.52
N GLY A 65 -5.17 -3.63 9.63
CA GLY A 65 -6.24 -2.81 9.08
C GLY A 65 -5.79 -1.73 8.09
N PHE A 66 -4.55 -1.75 7.61
CA PHE A 66 -4.11 -0.81 6.59
C PHE A 66 -4.87 -1.02 5.27
N PRO A 67 -5.25 0.04 4.57
CA PRO A 67 -5.89 -0.10 3.27
C PRO A 67 -4.96 -0.78 2.27
N MET A 68 -5.56 -1.58 1.39
CA MET A 68 -4.85 -2.26 0.32
C MET A 68 -4.97 -1.49 -0.99
N THR A 69 -3.94 -1.54 -1.81
CA THR A 69 -3.90 -0.90 -3.12
C THR A 69 -3.15 -1.76 -4.13
N ASP A 70 -3.25 -1.40 -5.40
CA ASP A 70 -2.48 -1.98 -6.49
C ASP A 70 -2.69 -3.50 -6.64
N PHE A 71 -3.94 -3.93 -6.57
CA PHE A 71 -4.33 -5.29 -6.83
C PHE A 71 -5.59 -5.36 -7.70
N LYS A 72 -5.73 -6.48 -8.39
CA LYS A 72 -6.87 -6.79 -9.24
C LYS A 72 -7.61 -8.00 -8.70
N VAL A 73 -8.91 -7.88 -8.59
CA VAL A 73 -9.80 -8.98 -8.26
C VAL A 73 -10.61 -9.35 -9.49
N THR A 74 -10.51 -10.60 -9.92
CA THR A 74 -11.28 -11.14 -11.03
C THR A 74 -12.31 -12.12 -10.49
N LEU A 75 -13.59 -11.85 -10.72
CA LEU A 75 -14.68 -12.77 -10.42
C LEU A 75 -14.85 -13.72 -11.61
N VAL A 76 -14.53 -15.01 -11.41
CA VAL A 76 -14.52 -16.01 -12.50
C VAL A 76 -15.70 -16.94 -12.48
N ASP A 77 -16.26 -17.26 -11.30
CA ASP A 77 -17.42 -18.14 -11.17
C ASP A 77 -18.16 -17.91 -9.85
N GLY A 78 -19.33 -18.53 -9.69
CA GLY A 78 -20.13 -18.51 -8.49
C GLY A 78 -21.43 -19.27 -8.66
N SER A 79 -22.23 -19.32 -7.60
CA SER A 79 -23.56 -19.93 -7.63
C SER A 79 -24.61 -19.02 -7.00
N TYR A 80 -25.84 -19.23 -7.40
CA TYR A 80 -27.00 -18.47 -6.99
C TYR A 80 -28.16 -19.42 -6.60
N HIS A 81 -28.84 -19.09 -5.50
CA HIS A 81 -30.04 -19.79 -5.04
C HIS A 81 -31.13 -18.79 -4.73
N GLU A 82 -32.30 -18.93 -5.35
CA GLU A 82 -33.41 -17.96 -5.26
C GLU A 82 -33.86 -17.64 -3.82
N VAL A 83 -33.73 -18.60 -2.90
CA VAL A 83 -34.22 -18.46 -1.51
C VAL A 83 -33.20 -17.82 -0.58
N ASP A 84 -31.90 -18.09 -0.81
CA ASP A 84 -30.83 -17.78 0.15
C ASP A 84 -29.87 -16.70 -0.34
N SER A 85 -30.01 -16.24 -1.57
CA SER A 85 -29.17 -15.21 -2.16
C SER A 85 -29.77 -13.81 -2.00
N SER A 86 -28.92 -12.85 -1.63
CA SER A 86 -29.27 -11.45 -1.51
C SER A 86 -28.08 -10.55 -1.85
N GLU A 87 -28.30 -9.27 -2.10
CA GLU A 87 -27.21 -8.30 -2.28
C GLU A 87 -26.27 -8.30 -1.08
N MET A 88 -26.82 -8.36 0.14
CA MET A 88 -26.04 -8.38 1.38
C MET A 88 -25.16 -9.64 1.46
N ALA A 89 -25.71 -10.81 1.11
CA ALA A 89 -24.98 -12.09 1.11
C ALA A 89 -23.79 -12.02 0.12
N PHE A 90 -24.03 -11.61 -1.12
CA PHE A 90 -22.98 -11.47 -2.13
C PHE A 90 -21.90 -10.45 -1.73
N ARG A 91 -22.29 -9.31 -1.17
CA ARG A 91 -21.37 -8.29 -0.69
C ARG A 91 -20.49 -8.83 0.45
N THR A 92 -21.10 -9.47 1.46
CA THR A 92 -20.37 -10.04 2.61
C THR A 92 -19.43 -11.16 2.17
N THR A 93 -19.91 -12.06 1.31
CA THR A 93 -19.09 -13.16 0.79
C THR A 93 -17.90 -12.63 -0.01
N ALA A 94 -18.10 -11.64 -0.86
CA ALA A 94 -17.02 -10.99 -1.61
C ALA A 94 -15.97 -10.36 -0.68
N LEU A 95 -16.41 -9.65 0.37
CA LEU A 95 -15.52 -9.06 1.36
C LEU A 95 -14.67 -10.13 2.06
N LEU A 96 -15.29 -11.21 2.52
CA LEU A 96 -14.58 -12.31 3.18
C LEU A 96 -13.64 -13.05 2.24
N ALA A 97 -14.08 -13.28 1.00
CA ALA A 97 -13.27 -13.91 -0.05
C ALA A 97 -11.98 -13.15 -0.33
N VAL A 98 -12.10 -11.84 -0.55
CA VAL A 98 -10.94 -10.99 -0.83
C VAL A 98 -9.99 -10.93 0.36
N ARG A 99 -10.50 -10.85 1.59
CA ARG A 99 -9.66 -10.89 2.79
C ARG A 99 -8.86 -12.18 2.88
N GLU A 100 -9.51 -13.33 2.76
CA GLU A 100 -8.83 -14.62 2.80
C GLU A 100 -7.83 -14.79 1.67
N ALA A 101 -8.18 -14.35 0.44
CA ALA A 101 -7.27 -14.37 -0.70
C ALA A 101 -6.02 -13.54 -0.46
N THR A 102 -6.19 -12.33 0.04
CA THR A 102 -5.07 -11.42 0.29
C THR A 102 -4.18 -11.91 1.43
N GLU A 103 -4.73 -12.52 2.48
CA GLU A 103 -3.92 -13.18 3.51
C GLU A 103 -3.03 -14.29 2.93
N LYS A 104 -3.62 -15.16 2.09
CA LYS A 104 -2.88 -16.25 1.43
C LYS A 104 -1.86 -15.77 0.41
N ALA A 105 -2.11 -14.62 -0.22
CA ALA A 105 -1.21 -14.01 -1.19
C ALA A 105 0.06 -13.39 -0.57
N GLY A 106 0.15 -13.31 0.76
CA GLY A 106 1.30 -12.75 1.45
C GLY A 106 1.37 -11.22 1.33
N PRO A 107 0.45 -10.49 1.96
CA PRO A 107 0.41 -9.05 1.90
C PRO A 107 1.66 -8.44 2.54
N VAL A 108 2.10 -7.29 2.02
CA VAL A 108 3.24 -6.53 2.52
C VAL A 108 2.81 -5.10 2.84
N ILE A 109 3.45 -4.50 3.84
CA ILE A 109 3.24 -3.09 4.16
C ILE A 109 4.10 -2.24 3.23
N LEU A 110 3.49 -1.22 2.65
CA LEU A 110 4.16 -0.21 1.85
C LEU A 110 4.34 1.06 2.67
N GLU A 111 5.49 1.71 2.51
CA GLU A 111 5.75 3.04 3.06
C GLU A 111 6.00 4.05 1.94
N PRO A 112 5.55 5.30 2.11
CA PRO A 112 5.84 6.35 1.13
C PRO A 112 7.32 6.74 1.23
N ILE A 113 7.98 6.74 0.07
CA ILE A 113 9.33 7.26 -0.11
C ILE A 113 9.23 8.68 -0.65
N MET A 114 9.90 9.59 0.03
CA MET A 114 9.93 11.00 -0.34
C MET A 114 11.21 11.31 -1.13
N LYS A 115 11.08 12.05 -2.22
CA LYS A 115 12.22 12.72 -2.85
C LYS A 115 12.49 13.99 -2.06
N VAL A 116 13.70 14.08 -1.53
CA VAL A 116 14.14 15.18 -0.65
C VAL A 116 15.29 15.92 -1.31
N GLU A 117 15.20 17.23 -1.35
CA GLU A 117 16.32 18.12 -1.68
C GLU A 117 16.67 18.94 -0.45
N ILE A 118 17.93 18.85 -0.01
CA ILE A 118 18.44 19.56 1.17
C ILE A 118 19.53 20.52 0.71
N THR A 119 19.33 21.82 0.91
CA THR A 119 20.31 22.84 0.55
C THR A 119 20.96 23.41 1.82
N VAL A 120 22.28 23.30 1.90
CA VAL A 120 23.09 23.74 3.05
C VAL A 120 24.38 24.41 2.58
N PRO A 121 24.99 25.28 3.39
CA PRO A 121 26.37 25.71 3.15
C PRO A 121 27.32 24.51 3.08
N GLU A 122 28.34 24.58 2.22
CA GLU A 122 29.24 23.45 1.93
C GLU A 122 29.88 22.86 3.19
N GLU A 123 30.17 23.68 4.19
CA GLU A 123 30.76 23.24 5.48
C GLU A 123 29.92 22.23 6.25
N TYR A 124 28.58 22.17 6.04
CA TYR A 124 27.66 21.22 6.71
C TYR A 124 27.36 19.98 5.89
N THR A 125 27.85 19.87 4.66
CA THR A 125 27.51 18.76 3.75
C THR A 125 27.76 17.38 4.37
N GLY A 126 28.91 17.23 5.05
CA GLY A 126 29.26 15.96 5.70
C GLY A 126 28.27 15.54 6.80
N ASP A 127 27.86 16.50 7.64
CA ASP A 127 26.90 16.25 8.72
C ASP A 127 25.52 15.86 8.15
N ILE A 128 25.09 16.53 7.08
CA ILE A 128 23.82 16.24 6.44
C ILE A 128 23.80 14.87 5.74
N ILE A 129 24.90 14.49 5.11
CA ILE A 129 25.06 13.13 4.57
C ILE A 129 24.91 12.09 5.69
N GLY A 130 25.54 12.33 6.85
CA GLY A 130 25.38 11.49 8.04
C GLY A 130 23.94 11.40 8.52
N GLN A 131 23.21 12.53 8.58
CA GLN A 131 21.81 12.56 8.97
C GLN A 131 20.90 11.79 8.00
N VAL A 132 21.09 11.95 6.68
CA VAL A 132 20.32 11.23 5.66
C VAL A 132 20.55 9.72 5.77
N ASN A 133 21.79 9.28 5.94
CA ASN A 133 22.13 7.88 6.13
C ASN A 133 21.51 7.30 7.42
N ALA A 134 21.54 8.03 8.53
CA ALA A 134 20.94 7.62 9.79
C ALA A 134 19.39 7.47 9.69
N ARG A 135 18.77 8.17 8.75
CA ARG A 135 17.33 8.13 8.41
C ARG A 135 17.00 7.11 7.32
N VAL A 136 17.88 6.15 7.09
CA VAL A 136 17.68 5.11 6.05
C VAL A 136 17.51 5.72 4.66
N GLY A 137 18.03 6.93 4.46
CA GLY A 137 17.94 7.64 3.19
C GLY A 137 18.96 7.14 2.18
N ASN A 138 18.59 7.17 0.91
CA ASN A 138 19.46 6.86 -0.22
C ASN A 138 19.86 8.16 -0.93
N ILE A 139 21.14 8.54 -0.90
CA ILE A 139 21.64 9.74 -1.55
C ILE A 139 21.79 9.45 -3.05
N LEU A 140 21.14 10.28 -3.88
CA LEU A 140 21.13 10.16 -5.34
C LEU A 140 22.24 11.01 -5.98
N GLY A 141 22.61 12.12 -5.36
CA GLY A 141 23.62 13.04 -5.89
C GLY A 141 23.69 14.35 -5.13
N MET A 142 24.61 15.19 -5.55
CA MET A 142 24.82 16.52 -4.99
C MET A 142 25.13 17.50 -6.12
N GLU A 143 24.68 18.73 -5.96
CA GLU A 143 24.91 19.83 -6.90
C GLU A 143 25.45 21.06 -6.16
N ASP A 144 26.33 21.78 -6.81
CA ASP A 144 26.76 23.10 -6.34
C ASP A 144 25.66 24.13 -6.56
N ARG A 145 25.43 24.96 -5.56
CA ARG A 145 24.49 26.08 -5.61
C ARG A 145 25.25 27.39 -5.42
N PHE A 146 24.64 28.47 -5.87
CA PHE A 146 25.20 29.82 -5.70
C PHE A 146 25.47 30.11 -4.20
N GLY A 147 26.55 30.84 -3.90
CA GLY A 147 26.86 31.25 -2.52
C GLY A 147 27.56 30.19 -1.68
N ASN A 148 28.36 29.32 -2.30
CA ASN A 148 29.08 28.22 -1.60
C ASN A 148 28.15 27.28 -0.83
N ALA A 149 27.01 26.97 -1.43
CA ALA A 149 26.05 26.01 -0.93
C ALA A 149 26.00 24.76 -1.80
N LYS A 150 25.54 23.66 -1.21
CA LYS A 150 25.28 22.39 -1.91
C LYS A 150 23.84 21.95 -1.73
N ALA A 151 23.25 21.45 -2.80
CA ALA A 151 21.99 20.75 -2.76
C ALA A 151 22.24 19.23 -2.77
N ILE A 152 21.74 18.53 -1.76
CA ILE A 152 21.81 17.09 -1.62
C ILE A 152 20.48 16.51 -2.01
N HIS A 153 20.46 15.63 -3.02
CA HIS A 153 19.27 14.92 -3.47
C HIS A 153 19.24 13.52 -2.87
N ALA A 154 18.15 13.17 -2.22
CA ALA A 154 17.99 11.89 -1.57
C ALA A 154 16.57 11.35 -1.67
N GLU A 155 16.42 10.06 -1.44
CA GLU A 155 15.16 9.39 -1.19
C GLU A 155 15.13 8.93 0.26
N VAL A 156 14.10 9.35 1.00
CA VAL A 156 13.99 9.05 2.43
C VAL A 156 12.56 8.60 2.76
N PRO A 157 12.38 7.53 3.57
CA PRO A 157 11.06 7.14 4.04
C PRO A 157 10.38 8.29 4.79
N LEU A 158 9.09 8.53 4.52
CA LEU A 158 8.34 9.60 5.17
C LEU A 158 8.37 9.48 6.69
N SER A 159 8.32 8.26 7.22
CA SER A 159 8.40 7.99 8.67
C SER A 159 9.67 8.53 9.32
N GLU A 160 10.76 8.61 8.58
CA GLU A 160 12.07 9.11 9.05
C GLU A 160 12.20 10.64 8.91
N MET A 161 11.26 11.31 8.24
CA MET A 161 11.30 12.76 8.06
C MET A 161 10.65 13.56 9.21
N PHE A 162 9.98 12.88 10.14
CA PHE A 162 9.41 13.56 11.31
C PHE A 162 10.53 14.17 12.19
N GLY A 163 10.36 15.44 12.51
CA GLY A 163 11.35 16.19 13.32
C GLY A 163 12.58 16.66 12.55
N TYR A 164 12.73 16.29 11.26
CA TYR A 164 13.93 16.63 10.47
C TYR A 164 14.16 18.13 10.34
N ALA A 165 13.10 18.94 10.21
CA ALA A 165 13.23 20.40 10.14
C ALA A 165 13.97 21.01 11.33
N THR A 166 13.71 20.50 12.54
CA THR A 166 14.36 20.97 13.78
C THR A 166 15.81 20.53 13.82
N GLU A 167 16.08 19.27 13.46
CA GLU A 167 17.45 18.75 13.43
C GLU A 167 18.31 19.48 12.39
N LEU A 168 17.79 19.69 11.18
CA LEU A 168 18.49 20.43 10.13
C LEU A 168 18.84 21.86 10.56
N ARG A 169 17.88 22.58 11.17
CA ARG A 169 18.10 23.94 11.67
C ARG A 169 19.17 23.97 12.76
N SER A 170 19.14 23.02 13.70
CA SER A 170 20.12 22.93 14.77
C SER A 170 21.51 22.64 14.21
N ALA A 171 21.65 21.70 13.28
CA ALA A 171 22.93 21.31 12.71
C ALA A 171 23.54 22.41 11.81
N THR A 172 22.73 23.26 11.20
CA THR A 172 23.18 24.27 10.23
C THR A 172 23.05 25.71 10.73
N GLN A 173 22.83 25.90 12.02
CA GLN A 173 22.61 27.23 12.63
C GLN A 173 21.48 28.02 11.91
N GLY A 174 20.44 27.32 11.49
CA GLY A 174 19.29 27.89 10.80
C GLY A 174 19.48 28.15 9.30
N ARG A 175 20.64 27.80 8.74
CA ARG A 175 20.98 28.09 7.32
C ARG A 175 20.55 26.99 6.35
N GLY A 176 20.23 25.79 6.85
CA GLY A 176 19.75 24.69 6.01
C GLY A 176 18.26 24.79 5.73
N VAL A 177 17.90 24.47 4.50
CA VAL A 177 16.51 24.33 4.04
C VAL A 177 16.32 23.00 3.31
N PHE A 178 15.11 22.44 3.37
CA PHE A 178 14.79 21.28 2.58
C PHE A 178 13.37 21.37 2.00
N THR A 179 13.18 20.66 0.90
CA THR A 179 11.88 20.38 0.31
C THR A 179 11.71 18.88 0.19
N MET A 180 10.48 18.40 0.25
CA MET A 180 10.17 17.00 0.00
C MET A 180 8.87 16.88 -0.79
N GLU A 181 8.86 15.89 -1.69
CA GLU A 181 7.69 15.51 -2.47
C GLU A 181 7.54 13.99 -2.49
N PHE A 182 6.31 13.50 -2.60
CA PHE A 182 6.07 12.07 -2.73
C PHE A 182 6.70 11.55 -4.03
N LYS A 183 7.43 10.42 -3.96
CA LYS A 183 8.02 9.79 -5.13
C LYS A 183 7.29 8.48 -5.48
N HIS A 184 7.30 7.52 -4.58
CA HIS A 184 6.68 6.21 -4.78
C HIS A 184 6.45 5.52 -3.44
N TYR A 185 5.70 4.40 -3.46
CA TYR A 185 5.64 3.46 -2.35
C TYR A 185 6.73 2.41 -2.48
N SER A 186 7.31 1.98 -1.36
CA SER A 186 8.26 0.88 -1.27
C SER A 186 7.86 -0.07 -0.15
N GLN A 187 8.17 -1.35 -0.32
CA GLN A 187 7.94 -2.34 0.72
C GLN A 187 8.85 -2.04 1.92
N VAL A 188 8.27 -2.04 3.12
CA VAL A 188 9.04 -1.94 4.36
C VAL A 188 9.87 -3.20 4.60
N SER A 189 11.00 -3.08 5.30
CA SER A 189 11.77 -4.25 5.71
C SER A 189 10.98 -5.15 6.66
N ASP A 190 11.28 -6.45 6.66
CA ASP A 190 10.60 -7.43 7.55
C ASP A 190 10.74 -7.05 9.03
N ALA A 191 11.88 -6.50 9.44
CA ALA A 191 12.12 -6.03 10.79
C ALA A 191 11.21 -4.85 11.16
N TYR A 192 11.01 -3.90 10.22
CA TYR A 192 10.16 -2.75 10.42
C TYR A 192 8.68 -3.15 10.36
N MET A 193 8.31 -4.08 9.47
CA MET A 193 6.96 -4.66 9.41
C MET A 193 6.57 -5.29 10.75
N LYS A 194 7.44 -6.13 11.36
CA LYS A 194 7.21 -6.71 12.69
C LYS A 194 7.02 -5.64 13.76
N LYS A 195 7.78 -4.54 13.72
CA LYS A 195 7.66 -3.43 14.67
C LYS A 195 6.31 -2.70 14.51
N ILE A 196 5.86 -2.49 13.28
CA ILE A 196 4.54 -1.89 12.99
C ILE A 196 3.45 -2.81 13.53
N LEU A 197 3.43 -4.09 13.13
CA LEU A 197 2.40 -5.05 13.53
C LEU A 197 2.36 -5.25 15.06
N GLY A 198 3.51 -5.26 15.73
CA GLY A 198 3.58 -5.35 17.19
C GLY A 198 2.96 -4.16 17.93
N ARG A 199 2.85 -2.99 17.29
CA ARG A 199 2.17 -1.81 17.87
C ARG A 199 0.66 -1.82 17.74
N TYR A 200 0.14 -2.56 16.76
CA TYR A 200 -1.29 -2.64 16.45
C TYR A 200 -1.97 -3.89 17.01
N ASN A 201 -1.20 -4.90 17.43
CA ASN A 201 -1.70 -6.14 18.03
C ASN A 201 -1.60 -6.16 19.57
N GLY A 202 -1.32 -5.03 20.19
CA GLY A 202 -1.19 -4.85 21.65
C GLY A 202 -2.40 -4.20 22.29
#